data_0c4732727be8eca114048b9347658b11
#
_entry.id   0c4732727be8eca114048b9347658b11
#
_cell.length_a   1.000
_cell.length_b   1.000
_cell.length_c   1.000
_cell.angle_alpha   90.00
_cell.angle_beta   90.00
_cell.angle_gamma   90.00
#
_symmetry.space_group_name_H-M   'P 1'
#
loop_
_entity.id
_entity.type
_entity.pdbx_description
1 polymer ?
#
loop_
_entity_poly.entity_id
_entity_poly.type
_entity_poly.pdbx_seq_one_letter_code
_entity_poly.pdbx_strand_id
1 'polypeptide(L)'
;IVRFLRTKDYDAIFSGDPYWATWSDAGFGDDGRTMVTKTSFRLLNTLTLEHLGPGPEPNITIFWDPKLPEAYKRFCAKISIDTSAIQYESDKEIRSHWGDDAAIACCVSPMRVGKQMQFFAARVNSAKALLYAINGGRDEMTGMQVIDKGVIEPITPEADGTLDYEKVKNNYEKALEWLSETYVMALNIIHYMHDKYAYESIEMALHDKEVYRTLGCGMSGLSIAADSLAAVKYAKVYPIYNKDAKTLEGHEYEYVEGADDDLIVGYRTEGEFPVYGNDDDRADD
;
A
#
# COMPACT_ATOMS: atom_id res chain seq x y z
N ILE A 1 -7.08 -25.75 0.97
CA ILE A 1 -6.13 -24.81 1.62
C ILE A 1 -4.72 -25.39 1.56
N VAL A 2 -4.44 -26.55 2.17
CA VAL A 2 -3.10 -27.17 2.15
C VAL A 2 -2.57 -27.38 0.72
N ARG A 3 -3.41 -27.78 -0.21
CA ARG A 3 -3.03 -27.95 -1.61
C ARG A 3 -2.69 -26.59 -2.26
N PHE A 4 -3.46 -25.56 -1.96
CA PHE A 4 -3.20 -24.20 -2.41
C PHE A 4 -1.87 -23.64 -1.93
N LEU A 5 -1.60 -23.81 -0.65
CA LEU A 5 -0.33 -23.41 -0.08
C LEU A 5 0.84 -24.22 -0.66
N ARG A 6 0.56 -25.43 -1.16
CA ARG A 6 1.58 -26.36 -1.65
C ARG A 6 1.95 -26.20 -3.11
N THR A 7 1.00 -26.02 -3.96
CA THR A 7 1.28 -26.27 -5.39
C THR A 7 1.77 -25.04 -6.12
N LYS A 8 1.55 -23.82 -5.59
CA LYS A 8 1.76 -22.60 -6.36
C LYS A 8 1.26 -22.75 -7.81
N ASP A 9 0.20 -23.55 -7.97
CA ASP A 9 -0.29 -23.96 -9.27
C ASP A 9 -1.14 -22.83 -9.85
N TYR A 10 -0.46 -21.85 -10.39
CA TYR A 10 -1.06 -20.66 -10.98
C TYR A 10 -1.89 -20.97 -12.22
N ASP A 11 -1.56 -22.06 -12.91
CA ASP A 11 -2.28 -22.47 -14.12
C ASP A 11 -3.68 -22.99 -13.81
N ALA A 12 -3.88 -23.50 -12.60
CA ALA A 12 -5.20 -23.97 -12.15
C ALA A 12 -6.13 -22.87 -11.63
N ILE A 13 -5.62 -21.62 -11.44
CA ILE A 13 -6.33 -20.54 -10.77
C ILE A 13 -6.09 -19.23 -11.53
N PHE A 14 -6.56 -19.16 -12.74
CA PHE A 14 -6.68 -17.90 -13.48
C PHE A 14 -5.59 -16.85 -13.25
N SER A 15 -4.56 -16.91 -14.07
CA SER A 15 -3.72 -15.79 -14.48
C SER A 15 -3.22 -14.77 -13.43
N GLY A 16 -1.98 -14.83 -13.16
CA GLY A 16 -1.15 -13.70 -12.76
C GLY A 16 -0.96 -13.53 -11.27
N ASP A 17 -1.98 -13.27 -10.50
CA ASP A 17 -1.84 -13.11 -9.06
C ASP A 17 -2.15 -14.39 -8.29
N PRO A 18 -1.39 -14.69 -7.21
CA PRO A 18 -1.69 -15.82 -6.35
C PRO A 18 -3.09 -15.65 -5.75
N TYR A 19 -3.81 -16.75 -5.66
CA TYR A 19 -5.10 -16.77 -4.98
C TYR A 19 -4.88 -16.47 -3.48
N TRP A 20 -5.43 -15.37 -3.02
CA TRP A 20 -5.28 -14.91 -1.66
C TRP A 20 -6.27 -15.63 -0.74
N ALA A 21 -5.85 -16.76 -0.22
CA ALA A 21 -6.58 -17.41 0.85
C ALA A 21 -6.14 -16.83 2.19
N THR A 22 -6.99 -16.03 2.80
CA THR A 22 -6.74 -15.47 4.13
C THR A 22 -7.12 -16.47 5.21
N TRP A 23 -6.25 -16.66 6.18
CA TRP A 23 -6.48 -17.49 7.35
C TRP A 23 -6.17 -16.69 8.61
N SER A 24 -7.18 -16.57 9.48
CA SER A 24 -6.99 -16.00 10.83
C SER A 24 -7.01 -17.15 11.84
N ASP A 25 -6.04 -17.18 12.75
CA ASP A 25 -5.86 -18.25 13.73
C ASP A 25 -5.55 -17.70 15.12
N ALA A 26 -5.73 -18.53 16.14
CA ALA A 26 -5.51 -18.22 17.55
C ALA A 26 -6.51 -17.22 18.15
N GLY A 27 -6.06 -16.39 19.08
CA GLY A 27 -6.94 -15.51 19.86
C GLY A 27 -7.71 -16.24 20.97
N PHE A 28 -8.75 -15.57 21.47
CA PHE A 28 -9.61 -16.07 22.52
C PHE A 28 -11.09 -15.97 22.14
N GLY A 29 -11.90 -16.94 22.57
CA GLY A 29 -13.35 -16.85 22.46
C GLY A 29 -13.98 -16.02 23.58
N ASP A 30 -15.28 -15.74 23.48
CA ASP A 30 -16.06 -14.99 24.49
C ASP A 30 -16.03 -15.65 25.87
N ASP A 31 -15.85 -16.95 25.92
CA ASP A 31 -15.72 -17.74 27.14
C ASP A 31 -14.31 -17.70 27.76
N GLY A 32 -13.40 -16.91 27.16
CA GLY A 32 -12.01 -16.73 27.60
C GLY A 32 -11.10 -17.91 27.31
N ARG A 33 -11.54 -18.92 26.58
CA ARG A 33 -10.68 -20.02 26.14
C ARG A 33 -9.87 -19.62 24.93
N THR A 34 -8.61 -20.06 24.87
CA THR A 34 -7.81 -19.91 23.66
C THR A 34 -8.40 -20.73 22.52
N MET A 35 -8.40 -20.16 21.33
CA MET A 35 -8.82 -20.83 20.10
C MET A 35 -7.69 -21.66 19.47
N VAL A 36 -6.51 -21.67 20.05
CA VAL A 36 -5.37 -22.48 19.62
C VAL A 36 -5.69 -23.98 19.74
N THR A 37 -5.57 -24.71 18.65
CA THR A 37 -5.84 -26.15 18.57
C THR A 37 -4.67 -26.90 17.93
N LYS A 38 -4.75 -28.23 17.90
CA LYS A 38 -3.80 -29.01 17.10
C LYS A 38 -3.84 -28.66 15.61
N THR A 39 -4.98 -28.19 15.13
CA THR A 39 -5.13 -27.74 13.74
C THR A 39 -4.34 -26.48 13.48
N SER A 40 -4.28 -25.55 14.43
CA SER A 40 -3.44 -24.35 14.36
C SER A 40 -1.97 -24.73 14.08
N PHE A 41 -1.41 -25.62 14.86
CA PHE A 41 -0.04 -26.11 14.63
C PHE A 41 0.15 -26.81 13.29
N ARG A 42 -0.82 -27.61 12.86
CA ARG A 42 -0.75 -28.34 11.59
C ARG A 42 -0.79 -27.39 10.39
N LEU A 43 -1.64 -26.38 10.43
CA LEU A 43 -1.73 -25.39 9.37
C LEU A 43 -0.44 -24.58 9.26
N LEU A 44 0.05 -24.05 10.38
CA LEU A 44 1.31 -23.31 10.40
C LEU A 44 2.50 -24.18 9.96
N ASN A 45 2.52 -25.47 10.34
CA ASN A 45 3.58 -26.39 9.92
C ASN A 45 3.62 -26.59 8.39
N THR A 46 2.51 -26.34 7.67
CA THR A 46 2.54 -26.44 6.19
C THR A 46 3.44 -25.40 5.54
N LEU A 47 3.73 -24.30 6.22
CA LEU A 47 4.63 -23.24 5.72
C LEU A 47 6.10 -23.65 5.72
N THR A 48 6.48 -24.64 6.55
CA THR A 48 7.86 -25.10 6.71
C THR A 48 8.18 -26.37 5.94
N LEU A 49 7.21 -26.97 5.23
CA LEU A 49 7.43 -28.21 4.50
C LEU A 49 8.33 -27.99 3.28
N GLU A 50 9.30 -28.86 3.10
CA GLU A 50 10.46 -28.77 2.23
C GLU A 50 10.17 -28.44 0.74
N HIS A 51 8.99 -28.66 0.24
CA HIS A 51 8.61 -28.34 -1.13
C HIS A 51 7.57 -27.21 -1.23
N LEU A 52 7.24 -26.62 -0.10
CA LEU A 52 6.24 -25.57 -0.04
C LEU A 52 6.84 -24.22 -0.21
N GLY A 53 8.06 -24.03 0.25
CA GLY A 53 8.69 -22.73 0.38
C GLY A 53 7.67 -21.67 0.83
N PRO A 54 8.01 -20.54 1.32
CA PRO A 54 7.03 -19.47 1.48
C PRO A 54 6.38 -19.27 0.11
N GLY A 55 5.16 -19.79 -0.06
CA GLY A 55 4.35 -19.41 -1.21
C GLY A 55 4.33 -17.89 -1.24
N PRO A 56 4.28 -17.23 -2.39
CA PRO A 56 3.99 -15.83 -2.38
C PRO A 56 2.68 -15.66 -1.60
N GLU A 57 2.80 -15.04 -0.43
CA GLU A 57 1.69 -14.53 0.37
C GLU A 57 0.62 -15.54 0.83
N PRO A 58 0.94 -16.58 1.58
CA PRO A 58 -0.08 -17.12 2.44
C PRO A 58 -0.41 -16.04 3.48
N ASN A 59 -1.55 -15.38 3.34
CA ASN A 59 -1.99 -14.39 4.31
C ASN A 59 -2.48 -15.11 5.57
N ILE A 60 -1.55 -15.39 6.48
CA ILE A 60 -1.84 -15.98 7.78
C ILE A 60 -1.70 -14.89 8.83
N THR A 61 -2.79 -14.62 9.51
CA THR A 61 -2.83 -13.67 10.63
C THR A 61 -3.02 -14.43 11.93
N ILE A 62 -2.12 -14.19 12.87
CA ILE A 62 -2.25 -14.68 14.24
C ILE A 62 -2.88 -13.59 15.08
N PHE A 63 -4.04 -13.86 15.66
CA PHE A 63 -4.61 -13.01 16.71
C PHE A 63 -3.82 -13.17 17.98
N TRP A 64 -2.90 -12.24 18.19
CA TRP A 64 -1.92 -12.27 19.25
C TRP A 64 -2.46 -11.75 20.57
N ASP A 65 -2.21 -12.53 21.63
CA ASP A 65 -2.37 -12.10 23.01
C ASP A 65 -1.22 -12.68 23.87
N PRO A 66 -0.67 -11.94 24.82
CA PRO A 66 0.38 -12.45 25.73
C PRO A 66 0.00 -13.74 26.47
N LYS A 67 -1.30 -13.98 26.69
CA LYS A 67 -1.83 -15.16 27.37
C LYS A 67 -1.92 -16.42 26.50
N LEU A 68 -1.63 -16.32 25.20
CA LEU A 68 -1.59 -17.51 24.32
C LEU A 68 -0.62 -18.57 24.87
N PRO A 69 -0.87 -19.85 24.61
CA PRO A 69 0.00 -20.94 25.07
C PRO A 69 1.46 -20.72 24.65
N GLU A 70 2.38 -20.82 25.58
CA GLU A 70 3.81 -20.57 25.33
C GLU A 70 4.38 -21.43 24.19
N ALA A 71 3.96 -22.70 24.12
CA ALA A 71 4.38 -23.60 23.05
C ALA A 71 3.93 -23.10 21.67
N TYR A 72 2.75 -22.47 21.58
CA TYR A 72 2.23 -21.90 20.35
C TYR A 72 3.00 -20.63 19.96
N LYS A 73 3.23 -19.73 20.90
CA LYS A 73 4.00 -18.51 20.68
C LYS A 73 5.41 -18.80 20.14
N ARG A 74 6.10 -19.77 20.76
CA ARG A 74 7.43 -20.21 20.30
C ARG A 74 7.38 -20.83 18.91
N PHE A 75 6.33 -21.59 18.61
CA PHE A 75 6.16 -22.19 17.29
C PHE A 75 5.91 -21.13 16.22
N CYS A 76 5.04 -20.16 16.49
CA CYS A 76 4.82 -19.02 15.58
C CYS A 76 6.11 -18.23 15.34
N ALA A 77 6.85 -17.92 16.38
CA ALA A 77 8.14 -17.21 16.27
C ALA A 77 9.14 -17.98 15.38
N LYS A 78 9.23 -19.29 15.57
CA LYS A 78 10.08 -20.14 14.70
C LYS A 78 9.65 -20.05 13.24
N ILE A 79 8.37 -20.20 12.95
CA ILE A 79 7.84 -20.12 11.59
C ILE A 79 8.07 -18.73 10.97
N SER A 80 7.89 -17.67 11.75
CA SER A 80 8.16 -16.30 11.28
C SER A 80 9.62 -16.10 10.91
N ILE A 81 10.57 -16.64 11.69
CA ILE A 81 12.00 -16.59 11.40
C ILE A 81 12.33 -17.36 10.12
N ASP A 82 11.74 -18.56 10.00
CA ASP A 82 12.07 -19.48 8.89
C ASP A 82 11.43 -19.02 7.55
N THR A 83 10.29 -18.31 7.57
CA THR A 83 9.46 -18.11 6.38
C THR A 83 9.01 -16.68 6.11
N SER A 84 8.98 -15.80 7.10
CA SER A 84 8.38 -14.45 7.05
C SER A 84 6.90 -14.44 6.58
N ALA A 85 6.18 -15.55 6.74
CA ALA A 85 4.86 -15.77 6.16
C ALA A 85 3.69 -15.53 7.13
N ILE A 86 3.96 -15.04 8.34
CA ILE A 86 2.94 -14.77 9.36
C ILE A 86 2.93 -13.29 9.69
N GLN A 87 1.72 -12.72 9.76
CA GLN A 87 1.50 -11.41 10.37
C GLN A 87 0.79 -11.60 11.72
N TYR A 88 0.91 -10.58 12.58
CA TYR A 88 0.34 -10.60 13.92
C TYR A 88 -0.55 -9.38 14.13
N GLU A 89 -1.75 -9.62 14.67
CA GLU A 89 -2.70 -8.58 15.02
C GLU A 89 -3.10 -8.75 16.50
N SER A 90 -3.33 -7.66 17.19
CA SER A 90 -3.76 -7.71 18.58
C SER A 90 -5.17 -8.29 18.71
N ASP A 91 -5.30 -9.48 19.29
CA ASP A 91 -6.59 -10.11 19.57
C ASP A 91 -7.51 -9.18 20.37
N LYS A 92 -6.98 -8.55 21.41
CA LYS A 92 -7.73 -7.63 22.27
C LYS A 92 -8.29 -6.44 21.48
N GLU A 93 -7.48 -5.80 20.65
CA GLU A 93 -7.90 -4.62 19.90
C GLU A 93 -8.90 -4.99 18.80
N ILE A 94 -8.64 -6.05 18.03
CA ILE A 94 -9.55 -6.51 16.99
C ILE A 94 -10.92 -6.86 17.60
N ARG A 95 -10.95 -7.64 18.66
CA ARG A 95 -12.21 -8.02 19.30
C ARG A 95 -12.95 -6.87 19.97
N SER A 96 -12.23 -5.87 20.50
CA SER A 96 -12.87 -4.70 21.09
C SER A 96 -13.67 -3.87 20.08
N HIS A 97 -13.27 -3.87 18.82
CA HIS A 97 -13.90 -3.08 17.75
C HIS A 97 -14.85 -3.91 16.87
N TRP A 98 -14.52 -5.18 16.61
CA TRP A 98 -15.27 -6.01 15.64
C TRP A 98 -15.95 -7.23 16.25
N GLY A 99 -15.70 -7.56 17.52
CA GLY A 99 -16.31 -8.72 18.20
C GLY A 99 -15.61 -10.05 17.86
N ASP A 100 -16.25 -11.15 18.29
CA ASP A 100 -15.70 -12.51 18.19
C ASP A 100 -15.77 -13.11 16.78
N ASP A 101 -16.63 -12.61 15.92
CA ASP A 101 -16.79 -13.01 14.54
C ASP A 101 -15.86 -12.24 13.59
N ALA A 102 -14.87 -11.55 14.15
CA ALA A 102 -13.86 -10.83 13.38
C ALA A 102 -12.86 -11.78 12.70
N ALA A 103 -12.44 -11.39 11.50
CA ALA A 103 -11.30 -11.96 10.80
C ALA A 103 -10.58 -10.86 10.02
N ILE A 104 -9.33 -11.12 9.69
CA ILE A 104 -8.57 -10.25 8.79
C ILE A 104 -8.77 -10.72 7.36
N ALA A 105 -9.31 -9.85 6.53
CA ALA A 105 -9.42 -10.10 5.10
C ALA A 105 -8.21 -9.51 4.37
N CYS A 106 -7.74 -10.22 3.36
CA CYS A 106 -6.56 -9.85 2.59
C CYS A 106 -5.32 -9.72 3.50
N CYS A 107 -4.77 -8.52 3.66
CA CYS A 107 -3.54 -8.28 4.42
C CYS A 107 -3.83 -7.78 5.85
N VAL A 108 -4.66 -6.75 5.99
CA VAL A 108 -4.80 -5.98 7.24
C VAL A 108 -6.21 -5.46 7.50
N SER A 109 -7.20 -5.91 6.77
CA SER A 109 -8.56 -5.37 6.85
C SER A 109 -9.43 -6.18 7.81
N PRO A 110 -9.63 -5.73 9.06
CA PRO A 110 -10.52 -6.42 9.97
C PRO A 110 -11.98 -6.22 9.55
N MET A 111 -12.76 -7.29 9.62
CA MET A 111 -14.19 -7.27 9.35
C MET A 111 -14.91 -8.38 10.09
N ARG A 112 -16.19 -8.21 10.29
CA ARG A 112 -17.06 -9.26 10.85
C ARG A 112 -17.51 -10.20 9.74
N VAL A 113 -17.12 -11.46 9.85
CA VAL A 113 -17.40 -12.49 8.84
C VAL A 113 -18.91 -12.63 8.62
N GLY A 114 -19.31 -12.57 7.37
CA GLY A 114 -20.72 -12.67 6.96
C GLY A 114 -21.60 -11.45 7.25
N LYS A 115 -21.07 -10.41 7.91
CA LYS A 115 -21.83 -9.21 8.32
C LYS A 115 -21.28 -7.92 7.72
N GLN A 116 -20.02 -7.90 7.36
CA GLN A 116 -19.35 -6.74 6.79
C GLN A 116 -18.64 -7.14 5.51
N MET A 117 -18.54 -6.18 4.61
CA MET A 117 -17.80 -6.29 3.36
C MET A 117 -16.92 -5.07 3.20
N GLN A 118 -15.67 -5.27 2.80
CA GLN A 118 -14.77 -4.19 2.48
C GLN A 118 -14.44 -4.21 1.00
N PHE A 119 -14.68 -3.10 0.34
CA PHE A 119 -14.23 -2.88 -1.02
C PHE A 119 -12.89 -2.15 -1.02
N PHE A 120 -11.92 -2.70 -1.73
CA PHE A 120 -10.59 -2.14 -1.87
C PHE A 120 -10.09 -2.34 -3.29
N ALA A 121 -10.26 -1.32 -4.14
CA ALA A 121 -10.01 -1.44 -5.58
C ALA A 121 -8.63 -0.96 -6.02
N ALA A 122 -8.06 0.02 -5.32
CA ALA A 122 -6.84 0.68 -5.78
C ALA A 122 -6.08 1.35 -4.63
N ARG A 123 -4.83 1.69 -4.91
CA ARG A 123 -4.00 2.57 -4.06
C ARG A 123 -3.66 3.84 -4.82
N VAL A 124 -3.53 4.95 -4.10
CA VAL A 124 -2.94 6.17 -4.63
C VAL A 124 -1.43 6.14 -4.48
N ASN A 125 -0.73 6.78 -5.42
CA ASN A 125 0.72 6.93 -5.37
C ASN A 125 1.07 8.37 -4.99
N SER A 126 1.38 8.58 -3.70
CA SER A 126 1.71 9.90 -3.16
C SER A 126 3.03 10.44 -3.70
N ALA A 127 4.01 9.57 -3.97
CA ALA A 127 5.28 10.00 -4.58
C ALA A 127 5.07 10.51 -6.01
N LYS A 128 4.21 9.86 -6.79
CA LYS A 128 3.86 10.32 -8.14
C LYS A 128 3.10 11.66 -8.11
N ALA A 129 2.23 11.85 -7.12
CA ALA A 129 1.54 13.12 -6.91
C ALA A 129 2.52 14.28 -6.62
N LEU A 130 3.63 14.01 -5.93
CA LEU A 130 4.68 15.00 -5.71
C LEU A 130 5.38 15.40 -7.02
N LEU A 131 5.66 14.44 -7.90
CA LEU A 131 6.22 14.75 -9.23
C LEU A 131 5.26 15.62 -10.04
N TYR A 132 3.96 15.33 -10.02
CA TYR A 132 2.94 16.17 -10.65
C TYR A 132 2.90 17.58 -10.03
N ALA A 133 3.01 17.67 -8.70
CA ALA A 133 3.00 18.94 -7.99
C ALA A 133 4.15 19.85 -8.43
N ILE A 134 5.34 19.30 -8.67
CA ILE A 134 6.51 20.06 -9.12
C ILE A 134 6.36 20.45 -10.60
N ASN A 135 5.77 19.60 -11.42
CA ASN A 135 5.62 19.78 -12.87
C ASN A 135 4.35 20.53 -13.30
N GLY A 136 3.63 21.19 -12.38
CA GLY A 136 2.38 21.89 -12.72
C GLY A 136 1.27 20.96 -13.19
N GLY A 137 1.20 19.75 -12.60
CA GLY A 137 0.20 18.73 -12.92
C GLY A 137 0.54 17.86 -14.13
N ARG A 138 1.74 17.97 -14.70
CA ARG A 138 2.19 17.16 -15.84
C ARG A 138 2.92 15.89 -15.37
N ASP A 139 2.76 14.84 -16.16
CA ASP A 139 3.50 13.59 -15.99
C ASP A 139 4.91 13.72 -16.58
N GLU A 140 5.93 13.40 -15.79
CA GLU A 140 7.33 13.54 -16.19
C GLU A 140 7.79 12.56 -17.28
N MET A 141 7.06 11.45 -17.44
CA MET A 141 7.39 10.41 -18.42
C MET A 141 6.75 10.66 -19.79
N THR A 142 5.62 11.35 -19.83
CA THR A 142 4.83 11.51 -21.04
C THR A 142 4.55 12.96 -21.42
N GLY A 143 4.77 13.90 -20.50
CA GLY A 143 4.40 15.30 -20.64
C GLY A 143 2.88 15.57 -20.59
N MET A 144 2.06 14.53 -20.40
CA MET A 144 0.61 14.68 -20.36
C MET A 144 0.15 15.48 -19.14
N GLN A 145 -0.81 16.38 -19.34
CA GLN A 145 -1.47 17.07 -18.25
C GLN A 145 -2.41 16.10 -17.52
N VAL A 146 -2.11 15.79 -16.26
CA VAL A 146 -2.87 14.86 -15.41
C VAL A 146 -3.78 15.61 -14.43
N ILE A 147 -3.25 16.65 -13.78
CA ILE A 147 -4.02 17.56 -12.94
C ILE A 147 -4.38 18.77 -13.79
N ASP A 148 -5.64 19.17 -13.75
CA ASP A 148 -6.14 20.26 -14.60
C ASP A 148 -5.31 21.54 -14.47
N LYS A 149 -5.10 22.22 -15.59
CA LYS A 149 -4.39 23.50 -15.63
C LYS A 149 -5.07 24.54 -14.73
N GLY A 150 -4.25 25.26 -13.95
CA GLY A 150 -4.72 26.25 -13.01
C GLY A 150 -4.98 25.75 -11.59
N VAL A 151 -4.97 24.44 -11.35
CA VAL A 151 -4.99 23.88 -9.99
C VAL A 151 -3.60 24.00 -9.37
N ILE A 152 -2.58 23.63 -10.13
CA ILE A 152 -1.17 23.69 -9.75
C ILE A 152 -0.38 24.38 -10.86
N GLU A 153 0.43 25.34 -10.50
CA GLU A 153 1.36 25.98 -11.44
C GLU A 153 2.74 25.32 -11.36
N PRO A 154 3.49 25.21 -12.47
CA PRO A 154 4.85 24.69 -12.44
C PRO A 154 5.73 25.50 -11.49
N ILE A 155 6.61 24.82 -10.75
CA ILE A 155 7.51 25.48 -9.83
C ILE A 155 8.63 26.14 -10.61
N THR A 156 8.76 27.46 -10.43
CA THR A 156 9.91 28.19 -10.91
C THR A 156 11.03 28.10 -9.87
N PRO A 157 12.21 27.58 -10.23
CA PRO A 157 13.36 27.50 -9.33
C PRO A 157 13.79 28.87 -8.79
N GLU A 158 14.48 28.87 -7.68
CA GLU A 158 15.11 30.05 -7.10
C GLU A 158 16.27 30.56 -7.98
N ALA A 159 16.82 31.74 -7.62
CA ALA A 159 17.88 32.39 -8.40
C ALA A 159 19.16 31.53 -8.53
N ASP A 160 19.41 30.62 -7.60
CA ASP A 160 20.52 29.65 -7.64
C ASP A 160 20.19 28.36 -8.37
N GLY A 161 18.97 28.25 -8.93
CA GLY A 161 18.50 27.11 -9.68
C GLY A 161 17.86 25.99 -8.85
N THR A 162 17.76 26.15 -7.52
CA THR A 162 17.18 25.14 -6.63
C THR A 162 15.67 25.23 -6.53
N LEU A 163 15.03 24.12 -6.13
CA LEU A 163 13.61 24.10 -5.77
C LEU A 163 13.41 24.75 -4.38
N ASP A 164 12.35 25.53 -4.26
CA ASP A 164 11.91 26.10 -2.98
C ASP A 164 10.98 25.14 -2.26
N TYR A 165 11.28 24.82 -0.99
CA TYR A 165 10.53 23.86 -0.19
C TYR A 165 9.07 24.27 0.01
N GLU A 166 8.81 25.54 0.36
CA GLU A 166 7.44 25.99 0.64
C GLU A 166 6.57 25.98 -0.62
N LYS A 167 7.14 26.29 -1.77
CA LYS A 167 6.43 26.19 -3.06
C LYS A 167 6.11 24.74 -3.41
N VAL A 168 7.09 23.83 -3.23
CA VAL A 168 6.88 22.38 -3.47
C VAL A 168 5.82 21.83 -2.53
N LYS A 169 5.91 22.13 -1.23
CA LYS A 169 4.96 21.69 -0.21
C LYS A 169 3.53 22.18 -0.52
N ASN A 170 3.37 23.45 -0.78
CA ASN A 170 2.05 24.03 -1.08
C ASN A 170 1.42 23.41 -2.35
N ASN A 171 2.21 23.19 -3.39
CA ASN A 171 1.72 22.51 -4.59
C ASN A 171 1.38 21.03 -4.31
N TYR A 172 2.17 20.38 -3.47
CA TYR A 172 1.91 19.00 -3.08
C TYR A 172 0.62 18.85 -2.28
N GLU A 173 0.34 19.76 -1.35
CA GLU A 173 -0.93 19.79 -0.62
C GLU A 173 -2.13 19.90 -1.57
N LYS A 174 -2.06 20.77 -2.57
CA LYS A 174 -3.10 20.89 -3.62
C LYS A 174 -3.21 19.64 -4.47
N ALA A 175 -2.07 19.01 -4.80
CA ALA A 175 -2.08 17.75 -5.54
C ALA A 175 -2.72 16.61 -4.74
N LEU A 176 -2.48 16.54 -3.43
CA LEU A 176 -3.11 15.57 -2.54
C LEU A 176 -4.62 15.80 -2.39
N GLU A 177 -5.06 17.05 -2.33
CA GLU A 177 -6.50 17.39 -2.29
C GLU A 177 -7.18 16.91 -3.58
N TRP A 178 -6.67 17.28 -4.73
CA TRP A 178 -7.15 16.80 -6.03
C TRP A 178 -7.15 15.26 -6.13
N LEU A 179 -6.05 14.63 -5.69
CA LEU A 179 -5.90 13.17 -5.71
C LEU A 179 -6.94 12.50 -4.83
N SER A 180 -7.20 13.04 -3.63
CA SER A 180 -8.17 12.49 -2.69
C SER A 180 -9.58 12.51 -3.26
N GLU A 181 -10.00 13.62 -3.86
CA GLU A 181 -11.30 13.75 -4.51
C GLU A 181 -11.44 12.77 -5.69
N THR A 182 -10.42 12.74 -6.56
CA THR A 182 -10.39 11.83 -7.72
C THR A 182 -10.43 10.36 -7.30
N TYR A 183 -9.68 10.01 -6.26
CA TYR A 183 -9.60 8.66 -5.74
C TYR A 183 -10.94 8.17 -5.17
N VAL A 184 -11.56 8.97 -4.31
CA VAL A 184 -12.86 8.62 -3.72
C VAL A 184 -13.94 8.53 -4.81
N MET A 185 -13.93 9.45 -5.76
CA MET A 185 -14.85 9.40 -6.91
C MET A 185 -14.65 8.13 -7.74
N ALA A 186 -13.40 7.77 -8.05
CA ALA A 186 -13.09 6.55 -8.80
C ALA A 186 -13.54 5.29 -8.05
N LEU A 187 -13.28 5.18 -6.74
CA LEU A 187 -13.73 4.07 -5.92
C LEU A 187 -15.27 3.95 -5.91
N ASN A 188 -15.96 5.06 -5.78
CA ASN A 188 -17.43 5.08 -5.82
C ASN A 188 -17.98 4.62 -7.18
N ILE A 189 -17.37 5.03 -8.28
CA ILE A 189 -17.76 4.59 -9.62
C ILE A 189 -17.53 3.09 -9.78
N ILE A 190 -16.37 2.59 -9.39
CA ILE A 190 -16.03 1.16 -9.48
C ILE A 190 -17.02 0.34 -8.63
N HIS A 191 -17.28 0.76 -7.39
CA HIS A 191 -18.22 0.09 -6.50
C HIS A 191 -19.65 0.07 -7.09
N TYR A 192 -20.12 1.22 -7.61
CA TYR A 192 -21.39 1.29 -8.30
C TYR A 192 -21.47 0.34 -9.51
N MET A 193 -20.39 0.21 -10.29
CA MET A 193 -20.35 -0.68 -11.44
C MET A 193 -20.37 -2.15 -11.01
N HIS A 194 -19.71 -2.52 -9.90
CA HIS A 194 -19.80 -3.85 -9.33
C HIS A 194 -21.23 -4.18 -8.92
N ASP A 195 -21.91 -3.29 -8.20
CA ASP A 195 -23.32 -3.46 -7.83
C ASP A 195 -24.23 -3.58 -9.05
N LYS A 196 -24.05 -2.71 -10.04
CA LYS A 196 -24.87 -2.67 -11.26
C LYS A 196 -24.79 -3.97 -12.05
N TYR A 197 -23.62 -4.58 -12.12
CA TYR A 197 -23.40 -5.84 -12.87
C TYR A 197 -23.45 -7.06 -11.96
N ALA A 198 -23.84 -6.91 -10.71
CA ALA A 198 -24.02 -7.99 -9.74
C ALA A 198 -22.80 -8.86 -9.47
N TYR A 199 -21.58 -8.34 -9.67
CA TYR A 199 -20.36 -9.09 -9.35
C TYR A 199 -20.26 -9.46 -7.87
N GLU A 200 -20.71 -8.57 -6.99
CA GLU A 200 -20.69 -8.81 -5.54
C GLU A 200 -21.81 -9.74 -5.06
N SER A 201 -22.86 -9.94 -5.84
CA SER A 201 -24.01 -10.76 -5.40
C SER A 201 -23.64 -12.22 -5.16
N ILE A 202 -22.65 -12.74 -5.87
CA ILE A 202 -22.16 -14.11 -5.67
C ILE A 202 -21.38 -14.19 -4.35
N GLU A 203 -20.53 -13.23 -4.08
CA GLU A 203 -19.76 -13.16 -2.83
C GLU A 203 -20.67 -12.93 -1.63
N MET A 204 -21.71 -12.13 -1.80
CA MET A 204 -22.69 -11.86 -0.76
C MET A 204 -23.64 -13.02 -0.45
N ALA A 205 -23.63 -14.09 -1.22
CA ALA A 205 -24.50 -15.27 -0.97
C ALA A 205 -24.27 -15.92 0.41
N LEU A 206 -23.10 -15.70 1.01
CA LEU A 206 -22.73 -16.22 2.34
C LEU A 206 -22.85 -15.16 3.44
N HIS A 207 -23.40 -13.99 3.13
CA HIS A 207 -23.56 -12.89 4.06
C HIS A 207 -24.99 -12.83 4.64
N ASP A 208 -25.11 -12.12 5.74
CA ASP A 208 -26.42 -11.76 6.32
C ASP A 208 -27.23 -10.90 5.34
N LYS A 209 -28.52 -10.75 5.61
CA LYS A 209 -29.43 -9.99 4.75
C LYS A 209 -29.02 -8.52 4.59
N GLU A 210 -28.50 -7.93 5.66
CA GLU A 210 -28.03 -6.55 5.69
C GLU A 210 -26.52 -6.55 5.94
N VAL A 211 -25.74 -6.19 4.92
CA VAL A 211 -24.28 -6.16 4.98
C VAL A 211 -23.81 -4.73 5.12
N TYR A 212 -23.01 -4.45 6.14
CA TYR A 212 -22.36 -3.16 6.28
C TYR A 212 -21.13 -3.11 5.37
N ARG A 213 -21.13 -2.15 4.44
CA ARG A 213 -20.08 -1.97 3.45
C ARG A 213 -19.15 -0.84 3.84
N THR A 214 -17.86 -1.08 3.68
CA THR A 214 -16.79 -0.10 3.89
C THR A 214 -15.92 0.01 2.65
N LEU A 215 -15.25 1.16 2.50
CA LEU A 215 -14.21 1.36 1.50
C LEU A 215 -12.85 1.28 2.18
N GLY A 216 -11.98 0.44 1.65
CA GLY A 216 -10.57 0.44 2.00
C GLY A 216 -9.84 1.48 1.16
N CYS A 217 -9.26 2.48 1.80
CA CYS A 217 -8.45 3.49 1.14
C CYS A 217 -6.97 3.21 1.41
N GLY A 218 -6.19 3.03 0.36
CA GLY A 218 -4.77 2.73 0.46
C GLY A 218 -3.91 3.82 -0.16
N MET A 219 -2.77 4.07 0.47
CA MET A 219 -1.74 4.98 -0.01
C MET A 219 -0.40 4.25 -0.10
N SER A 220 0.36 4.53 -1.15
CA SER A 220 1.73 4.05 -1.33
C SER A 220 2.67 5.22 -1.62
N GLY A 221 3.97 5.02 -1.36
CA GLY A 221 4.99 6.03 -1.65
C GLY A 221 5.16 7.12 -0.58
N LEU A 222 4.63 6.94 0.63
CA LEU A 222 4.77 7.92 1.72
C LEU A 222 6.24 8.19 2.07
N SER A 223 7.03 7.15 2.32
CA SER A 223 8.45 7.29 2.63
C SER A 223 9.23 7.96 1.51
N ILE A 224 8.89 7.65 0.25
CA ILE A 224 9.53 8.30 -0.92
C ILE A 224 9.16 9.79 -0.98
N ALA A 225 7.91 10.13 -0.72
CA ALA A 225 7.47 11.52 -0.67
C ALA A 225 8.14 12.28 0.47
N ALA A 226 8.23 11.68 1.66
CA ALA A 226 8.91 12.24 2.82
C ALA A 226 10.38 12.50 2.54
N ASP A 227 11.12 11.52 2.02
CA ASP A 227 12.52 11.65 1.65
C ASP A 227 12.74 12.74 0.59
N SER A 228 11.83 12.82 -0.39
CA SER A 228 11.90 13.84 -1.45
C SER A 228 11.66 15.25 -0.90
N LEU A 229 10.70 15.41 0.00
CA LEU A 229 10.44 16.69 0.68
C LEU A 229 11.60 17.07 1.60
N ALA A 230 12.15 16.09 2.33
CA ALA A 230 13.34 16.31 3.17
C ALA A 230 14.56 16.72 2.30
N ALA A 231 14.75 16.10 1.14
CA ALA A 231 15.79 16.51 0.21
C ALA A 231 15.64 17.96 -0.23
N VAL A 232 14.43 18.40 -0.60
CA VAL A 232 14.15 19.80 -0.98
C VAL A 232 14.33 20.76 0.20
N LYS A 233 13.98 20.33 1.43
CA LYS A 233 14.07 21.17 2.64
C LYS A 233 15.50 21.34 3.16
N TYR A 234 16.32 20.29 3.12
CA TYR A 234 17.62 20.24 3.80
C TYR A 234 18.83 20.16 2.88
N ALA A 235 18.63 19.83 1.61
CA ALA A 235 19.68 19.81 0.59
C ALA A 235 19.37 20.80 -0.54
N LYS A 236 20.17 20.78 -1.59
CA LYS A 236 19.94 21.56 -2.82
C LYS A 236 19.45 20.62 -3.92
N VAL A 237 18.21 20.79 -4.33
CA VAL A 237 17.60 19.99 -5.40
C VAL A 237 17.43 20.85 -6.65
N TYR A 238 18.06 20.43 -7.74
CA TYR A 238 18.05 21.10 -9.04
C TYR A 238 17.19 20.30 -10.01
N PRO A 239 16.18 20.89 -10.63
CA PRO A 239 15.41 20.22 -11.69
C PRO A 239 16.23 20.07 -12.96
N ILE A 240 16.04 18.96 -13.66
CA ILE A 240 16.59 18.70 -14.98
C ILE A 240 15.45 18.78 -15.98
N TYR A 241 15.55 19.70 -16.91
CA TYR A 241 14.51 19.95 -17.89
C TYR A 241 14.66 19.08 -19.14
N ASN A 242 13.54 18.81 -19.82
CA ASN A 242 13.50 18.02 -21.05
C ASN A 242 14.44 18.55 -22.14
N LYS A 243 14.53 19.88 -22.32
CA LYS A 243 15.50 20.51 -23.23
C LYS A 243 16.96 20.15 -22.93
N ASP A 244 17.30 20.01 -21.63
CA ASP A 244 18.66 19.74 -21.18
C ASP A 244 18.99 18.24 -21.31
N ALA A 245 17.99 17.36 -21.12
CA ALA A 245 18.13 15.92 -21.27
C ALA A 245 18.57 15.48 -22.68
N LYS A 246 18.24 16.26 -23.70
CA LYS A 246 18.72 16.04 -25.09
C LYS A 246 20.24 16.08 -25.26
N THR A 247 20.92 16.84 -24.41
CA THR A 247 22.36 17.12 -24.54
C THR A 247 23.23 16.39 -23.52
N LEU A 248 22.61 15.75 -22.53
CA LEU A 248 23.27 15.01 -21.47
C LEU A 248 23.56 13.57 -21.94
N GLU A 249 24.71 13.34 -22.61
CA GLU A 249 25.16 11.99 -22.98
C GLU A 249 25.46 11.14 -21.73
N GLY A 250 24.88 9.92 -21.66
CA GLY A 250 25.19 8.92 -20.64
C GLY A 250 24.48 9.07 -19.30
N HIS A 251 23.37 9.81 -19.23
CA HIS A 251 22.61 10.03 -18.01
C HIS A 251 21.33 9.19 -17.92
N GLU A 252 20.86 8.96 -16.68
CA GLU A 252 19.67 8.19 -16.32
C GLU A 252 18.34 8.85 -16.75
N TYR A 253 18.39 10.06 -17.31
CA TYR A 253 17.19 10.86 -17.66
C TYR A 253 16.95 10.79 -19.16
N GLU A 254 15.77 10.28 -19.51
CA GLU A 254 15.38 10.15 -20.91
C GLU A 254 14.68 11.43 -21.41
N TYR A 255 15.06 11.87 -22.59
CA TYR A 255 14.34 12.90 -23.31
C TYR A 255 12.94 12.40 -23.71
N VAL A 256 11.90 13.17 -23.37
CA VAL A 256 10.50 12.86 -23.70
C VAL A 256 10.14 13.54 -25.03
N GLU A 257 10.02 12.74 -26.09
CA GLU A 257 9.71 13.25 -27.42
C GLU A 257 8.28 13.84 -27.47
N GLY A 258 8.17 15.05 -28.00
CA GLY A 258 6.90 15.76 -28.13
C GLY A 258 6.41 16.48 -26.88
N ALA A 259 7.12 16.35 -25.75
CA ALA A 259 6.83 17.12 -24.54
C ALA A 259 7.48 18.50 -24.57
N ASP A 260 6.96 19.42 -23.75
CA ASP A 260 7.47 20.78 -23.63
C ASP A 260 8.92 20.81 -23.13
N ASP A 261 9.68 21.79 -23.56
CA ASP A 261 11.09 21.99 -23.20
C ASP A 261 11.28 22.24 -21.69
N ASP A 262 10.26 22.77 -21.01
CA ASP A 262 10.23 23.09 -19.58
C ASP A 262 9.68 21.96 -18.68
N LEU A 263 9.36 20.79 -19.26
CA LEU A 263 9.03 19.60 -18.49
C LEU A 263 10.23 19.17 -17.66
N ILE A 264 10.03 18.95 -16.36
CA ILE A 264 11.09 18.40 -15.49
C ILE A 264 11.06 16.88 -15.60
N VAL A 265 12.16 16.30 -16.08
CA VAL A 265 12.31 14.86 -16.33
C VAL A 265 13.23 14.18 -15.33
N GLY A 266 13.86 14.96 -14.43
CA GLY A 266 14.74 14.42 -13.41
C GLY A 266 15.21 15.48 -12.41
N TYR A 267 16.03 15.03 -11.48
CA TYR A 267 16.54 15.89 -10.40
C TYR A 267 17.99 15.56 -10.07
N ARG A 268 18.77 16.57 -9.73
CA ARG A 268 20.11 16.43 -9.18
C ARG A 268 20.13 17.01 -7.76
N THR A 269 20.60 16.24 -6.79
CA THR A 269 20.67 16.62 -5.39
C THR A 269 22.11 16.82 -4.95
N GLU A 270 22.38 17.89 -4.23
CA GLU A 270 23.67 18.21 -3.61
C GLU A 270 23.48 18.47 -2.11
N GLY A 271 24.29 17.81 -1.30
CA GLY A 271 24.23 17.86 0.16
C GLY A 271 23.55 16.63 0.79
N GLU A 272 23.58 16.60 2.12
CA GLU A 272 22.98 15.53 2.91
C GLU A 272 21.60 15.96 3.43
N PHE A 273 20.69 15.01 3.54
CA PHE A 273 19.35 15.22 4.09
C PHE A 273 18.91 14.00 4.91
N PRO A 274 18.00 14.17 5.88
CA PRO A 274 17.47 13.05 6.65
C PRO A 274 16.64 12.13 5.76
N VAL A 275 16.70 10.82 6.04
CA VAL A 275 15.99 9.78 5.29
C VAL A 275 15.11 9.00 6.23
N TYR A 276 13.88 8.76 5.83
CA TYR A 276 12.88 8.00 6.58
C TYR A 276 13.42 6.63 7.05
N GLY A 277 13.10 6.26 8.28
CA GLY A 277 13.47 4.96 8.86
C GLY A 277 14.89 4.91 9.46
N ASN A 278 15.61 6.04 9.52
CA ASN A 278 16.94 6.14 10.14
C ASN A 278 16.93 6.81 11.52
N ASP A 279 15.78 6.87 12.19
CA ASP A 279 15.60 7.47 13.52
C ASP A 279 16.07 8.95 13.57
N ASP A 280 15.74 9.69 12.53
CA ASP A 280 16.02 11.13 12.42
C ASP A 280 14.70 11.91 12.38
N ASP A 281 14.34 12.53 13.51
CA ASP A 281 13.06 13.26 13.70
C ASP A 281 12.79 14.31 12.60
N ARG A 282 13.82 14.81 11.92
CA ARG A 282 13.67 15.76 10.83
C ARG A 282 13.01 15.15 9.58
N ALA A 283 13.02 13.83 9.45
CA ALA A 283 12.36 13.12 8.36
C ALA A 283 10.89 12.80 8.68
N ASP A 284 10.49 12.94 9.94
CA ASP A 284 9.13 12.64 10.42
C ASP A 284 8.21 13.88 10.38
N ASP A 285 8.80 15.09 10.35
CA ASP A 285 8.13 16.42 10.28
C ASP A 285 7.79 16.85 8.82
#